data_0c8056bcdb3237e0cfd6ad333470440f
#
_entry.id   0c8056bcdb3237e0cfd6ad333470440f
#
_cell.length_a   1.000
_cell.length_b   1.000
_cell.length_c   1.000
_cell.angle_alpha   90.00
_cell.angle_beta   90.00
_cell.angle_gamma   90.00
#
_symmetry.space_group_name_H-M   'P 1'
#
loop_
_entity.id
_entity.type
_entity.pdbx_description
1 polymer ?
#
loop_
_entity_poly.entity_id
_entity_poly.type
_entity_poly.pdbx_seq_one_letter_code
_entity_poly.pdbx_strand_id
1 'polypeptide(L)'
;MAKADRACLSARALLDLGDVDGATNRAYYAMFDAARSVLMQQDAKLDPQFAKTHSGLMALFNERLVKPGHVSRDIGRLLKRAEEIRVLADYTLSELTLEEVTDLIDSAEEFVVAIREFCDAR
;
A
#
# COMPACT_ATOMS: atom_id res chain seq x y z
N MET A 1 8.00 -0.67 -9.06
CA MET A 1 8.43 -0.10 -7.76
C MET A 1 8.73 1.40 -7.81
N ALA A 2 9.19 1.91 -8.94
CA ALA A 2 9.42 3.36 -9.07
C ALA A 2 8.17 4.20 -8.78
N LYS A 3 7.01 3.72 -9.20
CA LYS A 3 5.74 4.40 -8.96
C LYS A 3 5.39 4.42 -7.46
N ALA A 4 5.65 3.30 -6.76
CA ALA A 4 5.43 3.21 -5.31
C ALA A 4 6.38 4.15 -4.57
N ASP A 5 7.65 4.21 -4.97
CA ASP A 5 8.63 5.11 -4.36
C ASP A 5 8.22 6.58 -4.51
N ARG A 6 7.78 6.97 -5.70
CA ARG A 6 7.31 8.33 -5.95
C ARG A 6 6.08 8.67 -5.11
N ALA A 7 5.18 7.70 -4.94
CA ALA A 7 3.99 7.91 -4.12
C ALA A 7 4.35 8.14 -2.65
N CYS A 8 5.33 7.43 -2.12
CA CYS A 8 5.82 7.67 -0.75
C CYS A 8 6.42 9.07 -0.60
N LEU A 9 7.25 9.49 -1.56
CA LEU A 9 7.82 10.83 -1.54
C LEU A 9 6.75 11.92 -1.64
N SER A 10 5.75 11.69 -2.49
CA SER A 10 4.64 12.62 -2.63
C SER A 10 3.82 12.72 -1.35
N ALA A 11 3.61 11.58 -0.67
CA ALA A 11 2.89 11.56 0.59
C ALA A 11 3.59 12.43 1.64
N ARG A 12 4.92 12.30 1.77
CA ARG A 12 5.70 13.13 2.70
C ARG A 12 5.60 14.61 2.37
N ALA A 13 5.74 14.96 1.09
CA ALA A 13 5.67 16.34 0.64
C ALA A 13 4.31 16.95 0.91
N LEU A 14 3.24 16.20 0.66
CA LEU A 14 1.86 16.67 0.91
C LEU A 14 1.61 16.86 2.41
N LEU A 15 2.14 15.96 3.24
CA LEU A 15 2.03 16.09 4.68
C LEU A 15 2.74 17.36 5.16
N ASP A 16 3.92 17.65 4.65
CA ASP A 16 4.67 18.87 4.98
C ASP A 16 3.91 20.14 4.57
N LEU A 17 3.11 20.06 3.53
CA LEU A 17 2.25 21.17 3.10
C LEU A 17 0.95 21.26 3.88
N GLY A 18 0.68 20.31 4.77
CA GLY A 18 -0.56 20.27 5.54
C GLY A 18 -1.73 19.62 4.81
N ASP A 19 -1.50 19.01 3.66
CA ASP A 19 -2.55 18.31 2.91
C ASP A 19 -2.67 16.87 3.43
N VAL A 20 -3.46 16.71 4.48
CA VAL A 20 -3.68 15.43 5.17
C VAL A 20 -4.35 14.41 4.24
N ASP A 21 -5.40 14.83 3.53
CA ASP A 21 -6.13 13.94 2.62
C ASP A 21 -5.26 13.47 1.47
N GLY A 22 -4.52 14.39 0.86
CA GLY A 22 -3.60 14.06 -0.23
C GLY A 22 -2.51 13.11 0.22
N ALA A 23 -1.93 13.36 1.40
CA ALA A 23 -0.90 12.51 1.97
C ALA A 23 -1.42 11.09 2.24
N THR A 24 -2.62 10.98 2.83
CA THR A 24 -3.28 9.69 3.09
C THR A 24 -3.48 8.90 1.80
N ASN A 25 -4.00 9.56 0.79
CA ASN A 25 -4.29 8.94 -0.50
C ASN A 25 -3.00 8.43 -1.16
N ARG A 26 -1.95 9.23 -1.17
CA ARG A 26 -0.67 8.85 -1.76
C ARG A 26 -0.01 7.69 -1.00
N ALA A 27 -0.07 7.70 0.33
CA ALA A 27 0.47 6.60 1.14
C ALA A 27 -0.26 5.28 0.83
N TYR A 28 -1.58 5.30 0.75
CA TYR A 28 -2.35 4.12 0.40
C TYR A 28 -1.97 3.61 -0.99
N TYR A 29 -1.89 4.49 -1.99
CA TYR A 29 -1.55 4.09 -3.36
C TYR A 29 -0.11 3.61 -3.50
N ALA A 30 0.81 4.06 -2.65
CA ALA A 30 2.17 3.50 -2.63
C ALA A 30 2.12 2.00 -2.30
N MET A 31 1.33 1.63 -1.30
CA MET A 31 1.17 0.22 -0.92
C MET A 31 0.43 -0.57 -1.99
N PHE A 32 -0.62 0.00 -2.54
CA PHE A 32 -1.40 -0.61 -3.61
C PHE A 32 -0.52 -0.89 -4.83
N ASP A 33 0.27 0.09 -5.27
CA ASP A 33 1.14 -0.05 -6.43
C ASP A 33 2.25 -1.09 -6.19
N ALA A 34 2.82 -1.13 -4.98
CA ALA A 34 3.81 -2.14 -4.63
C ALA A 34 3.21 -3.56 -4.66
N ALA A 35 2.02 -3.72 -4.08
CA ALA A 35 1.33 -5.01 -4.08
C ALA A 35 1.01 -5.47 -5.50
N ARG A 36 0.52 -4.57 -6.32
CA ARG A 36 0.21 -4.85 -7.73
C ARG A 36 1.47 -5.25 -8.50
N SER A 37 2.56 -4.51 -8.29
CA SER A 37 3.84 -4.77 -8.98
C SER A 37 4.36 -6.16 -8.68
N VAL A 38 4.37 -6.58 -7.42
CA VAL A 38 4.90 -7.89 -7.04
C VAL A 38 4.04 -9.03 -7.59
N LEU A 39 2.72 -8.86 -7.61
CA LEU A 39 1.83 -9.87 -8.17
C LEU A 39 2.05 -10.03 -9.68
N MET A 40 2.21 -8.93 -10.39
CA MET A 40 2.48 -8.96 -11.83
C MET A 40 3.86 -9.54 -12.13
N GLN A 41 4.83 -9.31 -11.27
CA GLN A 41 6.16 -9.90 -11.41
C GLN A 41 6.16 -11.41 -11.19
N GLN A 42 5.35 -11.90 -10.23
CA GLN A 42 5.20 -13.32 -9.97
C GLN A 42 4.51 -14.07 -11.10
N ASP A 43 3.57 -13.41 -11.74
CA ASP A 43 2.73 -14.04 -12.77
C ASP A 43 2.52 -13.09 -13.94
N ALA A 44 3.36 -13.23 -14.96
CA ALA A 44 3.29 -12.39 -16.16
C ALA A 44 2.00 -12.59 -16.95
N LYS A 45 1.29 -13.70 -16.71
CA LYS A 45 0.02 -13.99 -17.39
C LYS A 45 -1.20 -13.48 -16.65
N LEU A 46 -0.98 -12.86 -15.50
CA LEU A 46 -2.07 -12.33 -14.69
C LEU A 46 -2.80 -11.22 -15.46
N ASP A 47 -4.13 -11.35 -15.54
CA ASP A 47 -4.96 -10.34 -16.19
C ASP A 47 -4.89 -9.05 -15.39
N PRO A 48 -4.51 -7.90 -16.02
CA PRO A 48 -4.49 -6.62 -15.31
C PRO A 48 -5.81 -6.24 -14.66
N GLN A 49 -6.92 -6.86 -15.05
CA GLN A 49 -8.23 -6.63 -14.47
C GLN A 49 -8.32 -7.06 -13.01
N PHE A 50 -7.42 -7.93 -12.56
CA PHE A 50 -7.44 -8.39 -11.16
C PHE A 50 -7.33 -7.24 -10.16
N ALA A 51 -6.68 -6.16 -10.55
CA ALA A 51 -6.45 -4.99 -9.70
C ALA A 51 -7.52 -3.91 -9.87
N LYS A 52 -8.61 -4.19 -10.58
CA LYS A 52 -9.70 -3.21 -10.75
C LYS A 52 -10.39 -2.88 -9.44
N THR A 53 -10.47 -3.84 -8.53
CA THR A 53 -11.02 -3.61 -7.20
C THR A 53 -9.92 -3.74 -6.16
N HIS A 54 -10.00 -2.90 -5.13
CA HIS A 54 -9.04 -2.96 -4.03
C HIS A 54 -9.18 -4.29 -3.27
N SER A 55 -10.40 -4.77 -3.07
CA SER A 55 -10.63 -6.05 -2.41
C SER A 55 -10.09 -7.23 -3.20
N GLY A 56 -10.20 -7.20 -4.53
CA GLY A 56 -9.64 -8.23 -5.39
C GLY A 56 -8.13 -8.30 -5.31
N LEU A 57 -7.47 -7.15 -5.34
CA LEU A 57 -6.02 -7.07 -5.18
C LEU A 57 -5.60 -7.62 -3.82
N MET A 58 -6.28 -7.22 -2.75
CA MET A 58 -5.92 -7.62 -1.38
C MET A 58 -6.10 -9.12 -1.17
N ALA A 59 -7.18 -9.69 -1.71
CA ALA A 59 -7.43 -11.13 -1.63
C ALA A 59 -6.32 -11.91 -2.33
N LEU A 60 -5.93 -11.48 -3.52
CA LEU A 60 -4.89 -12.14 -4.30
C LEU A 60 -3.51 -11.99 -3.63
N PHE A 61 -3.22 -10.81 -3.11
CA PHE A 61 -1.97 -10.57 -2.36
C PHE A 61 -1.87 -11.50 -1.15
N ASN A 62 -2.94 -11.61 -0.38
CA ASN A 62 -2.97 -12.50 0.78
C ASN A 62 -2.76 -13.95 0.36
N GLU A 63 -3.46 -14.41 -0.67
CA GLU A 63 -3.37 -15.78 -1.14
C GLU A 63 -1.98 -16.14 -1.68
N ARG A 64 -1.37 -15.24 -2.44
CA ARG A 64 -0.12 -15.54 -3.15
C ARG A 64 1.15 -15.17 -2.43
N LEU A 65 1.08 -14.23 -1.48
CA LEU A 65 2.27 -13.73 -0.80
C LEU A 65 2.25 -13.98 0.70
N VAL A 66 1.14 -13.72 1.38
CA VAL A 66 1.07 -13.87 2.83
C VAL A 66 0.89 -15.33 3.24
N LYS A 67 -0.07 -16.03 2.67
CA LYS A 67 -0.33 -17.44 3.00
C LYS A 67 0.88 -18.34 2.79
N PRO A 68 1.58 -18.25 1.64
CA PRO A 68 2.78 -19.07 1.43
C PRO A 68 3.99 -18.65 2.28
N GLY A 69 3.92 -17.52 2.95
CA GLY A 69 5.01 -17.03 3.79
C GLY A 69 6.08 -16.23 3.06
N HIS A 70 5.82 -15.77 1.85
CA HIS A 70 6.74 -14.92 1.10
C HIS A 70 6.90 -13.55 1.74
N VAL A 71 5.82 -13.02 2.33
CA VAL A 71 5.86 -11.84 3.19
C VAL A 71 5.17 -12.17 4.49
N SER A 72 5.59 -11.51 5.58
CA SER A 72 5.06 -11.78 6.90
C SER A 72 3.58 -11.36 7.00
N ARG A 73 2.89 -11.94 7.98
CA ARG A 73 1.52 -11.54 8.30
C ARG A 73 1.43 -10.08 8.71
N ASP A 74 2.46 -9.59 9.39
CA ASP A 74 2.50 -8.19 9.83
C ASP A 74 2.51 -7.25 8.64
N ILE A 75 3.27 -7.57 7.61
CA ILE A 75 3.30 -6.78 6.36
C ILE A 75 1.92 -6.83 5.68
N GLY A 76 1.28 -8.00 5.63
CA GLY A 76 -0.07 -8.12 5.09
C GLY A 76 -1.08 -7.26 5.86
N ARG A 77 -0.94 -7.18 7.19
CA ARG A 77 -1.82 -6.35 8.02
C ARG A 77 -1.66 -4.86 7.75
N LEU A 78 -0.45 -4.41 7.38
CA LEU A 78 -0.24 -3.01 7.03
C LEU A 78 -1.11 -2.61 5.83
N LEU A 79 -1.17 -3.46 4.82
CA LEU A 79 -1.99 -3.19 3.64
C LEU A 79 -3.48 -3.16 3.99
N LYS A 80 -3.94 -4.11 4.78
CA LYS A 80 -5.33 -4.19 5.21
C LYS A 80 -5.73 -2.96 6.03
N ARG A 81 -4.87 -2.55 6.97
CA ARG A 81 -5.13 -1.38 7.81
C ARG A 81 -5.17 -0.10 6.98
N ALA A 82 -4.30 0.03 5.99
CA ALA A 82 -4.30 1.19 5.09
C ALA A 82 -5.61 1.29 4.33
N GLU A 83 -6.16 0.17 3.85
CA GLU A 83 -7.45 0.15 3.18
C GLU A 83 -8.57 0.58 4.13
N GLU A 84 -8.57 0.08 5.35
CA GLU A 84 -9.56 0.46 6.36
C GLU A 84 -9.51 1.96 6.67
N ILE A 85 -8.31 2.52 6.82
CA ILE A 85 -8.13 3.96 7.08
C ILE A 85 -8.63 4.78 5.90
N ARG A 86 -8.32 4.37 4.67
CA ARG A 86 -8.77 5.07 3.47
C ARG A 86 -10.29 5.09 3.37
N VAL A 87 -10.92 3.93 3.61
CA VAL A 87 -12.39 3.82 3.56
C VAL A 87 -13.03 4.71 4.62
N LEU A 88 -12.51 4.70 5.84
CA LEU A 88 -13.03 5.56 6.90
C LEU A 88 -12.88 7.05 6.55
N ALA A 89 -11.73 7.45 6.00
CA ALA A 89 -11.49 8.84 5.60
C ALA A 89 -12.47 9.29 4.52
N ASP A 90 -12.84 8.39 3.59
CA ASP A 90 -13.79 8.71 2.51
C ASP A 90 -15.24 8.82 3.01
N TYR A 91 -15.60 8.08 4.07
CA TYR A 91 -16.97 7.98 4.55
C TYR A 91 -17.27 8.80 5.81
N THR A 92 -16.27 9.37 6.44
CA THR A 92 -16.44 10.20 7.62
C THR A 92 -16.05 11.64 7.32
N LEU A 93 -16.70 12.59 8.01
CA LEU A 93 -16.32 13.99 7.92
C LEU A 93 -15.15 14.34 8.83
N SER A 94 -14.69 13.38 9.62
CA SER A 94 -13.57 13.57 10.54
C SER A 94 -12.27 13.43 9.78
N GLU A 95 -11.40 14.42 9.88
CA GLU A 95 -10.05 14.35 9.32
C GLU A 95 -9.15 13.49 10.18
N LEU A 96 -8.22 12.80 9.54
CA LEU A 96 -7.17 12.09 10.24
C LEU A 96 -6.22 13.11 10.89
N THR A 97 -5.65 12.75 12.04
CA THR A 97 -4.64 13.58 12.69
C THR A 97 -3.31 13.49 11.95
N LEU A 98 -2.44 14.47 12.17
CA LEU A 98 -1.09 14.44 11.61
C LEU A 98 -0.35 13.17 12.06
N GLU A 99 -0.52 12.76 13.32
CA GLU A 99 0.10 11.55 13.84
C GLU A 99 -0.38 10.30 13.10
N GLU A 100 -1.70 10.19 12.89
CA GLU A 100 -2.28 9.05 12.17
C GLU A 100 -1.77 8.95 10.74
N VAL A 101 -1.64 10.09 10.06
CA VAL A 101 -1.14 10.12 8.69
C VAL A 101 0.35 9.84 8.64
N THR A 102 1.13 10.35 9.59
CA THR A 102 2.55 10.06 9.70
C THR A 102 2.78 8.55 9.87
N ASP A 103 2.01 7.93 10.76
CA ASP A 103 2.08 6.48 10.98
C ASP A 103 1.73 5.70 9.71
N LEU A 104 0.73 6.17 8.97
CA LEU A 104 0.35 5.53 7.71
C LEU A 104 1.46 5.63 6.67
N ILE A 105 2.13 6.78 6.57
CA ILE A 105 3.25 6.96 5.64
C ILE A 105 4.41 6.05 6.05
N ASP A 106 4.72 5.97 7.35
CA ASP A 106 5.75 5.06 7.86
C ASP A 106 5.42 3.61 7.48
N SER A 107 4.17 3.20 7.64
CA SER A 107 3.70 1.87 7.25
C SER A 107 3.84 1.63 5.76
N ALA A 108 3.54 2.64 4.94
CA ALA A 108 3.67 2.53 3.50
C ALA A 108 5.13 2.34 3.08
N GLU A 109 6.04 3.09 3.69
CA GLU A 109 7.47 2.96 3.43
C GLU A 109 7.99 1.59 3.85
N GLU A 110 7.58 1.11 5.03
CA GLU A 110 7.93 -0.22 5.52
C GLU A 110 7.42 -1.32 4.58
N PHE A 111 6.18 -1.20 4.13
CA PHE A 111 5.58 -2.14 3.19
C PHE A 111 6.35 -2.19 1.88
N VAL A 112 6.65 -1.03 1.30
CA VAL A 112 7.37 -0.94 0.03
C VAL A 112 8.78 -1.56 0.16
N VAL A 113 9.48 -1.31 1.27
CA VAL A 113 10.78 -1.91 1.53
C VAL A 113 10.68 -3.43 1.60
N ALA A 114 9.69 -3.95 2.32
CA ALA A 114 9.50 -5.40 2.45
C ALA A 114 9.23 -6.06 1.09
N ILE A 115 8.41 -5.44 0.27
CA ILE A 115 8.12 -5.96 -1.07
C ILE A 115 9.37 -5.92 -1.95
N ARG A 116 10.14 -4.84 -1.88
CA ARG A 116 11.39 -4.73 -2.64
C ARG A 116 12.39 -5.81 -2.23
N GLU A 117 12.54 -6.05 -0.94
CA GLU A 117 13.43 -7.10 -0.43
C GLU A 117 13.01 -8.47 -0.94
N PHE A 118 11.73 -8.76 -0.96
CA PHE A 118 11.23 -10.01 -1.52
C PHE A 118 11.54 -10.11 -3.02
N CYS A 119 11.34 -9.04 -3.77
CA CYS A 119 11.64 -9.02 -5.20
C CYS A 119 13.13 -9.21 -5.49
N ASP A 120 13.98 -8.56 -4.71
CA ASP A 120 15.43 -8.60 -4.91
C ASP A 120 16.05 -9.96 -4.50
N ALA A 121 15.39 -10.69 -3.62
CA ALA A 121 15.84 -11.99 -3.16
C ALA A 121 15.58 -13.13 -4.17
N ARG A 122 14.88 -12.85 -5.27
CA ARG A 122 14.49 -13.86 -6.25
C ARG A 122 15.44 -14.04 -7.40
#